data_ed473453c0c9eef0a5e19c60131396b3
#
_entry.id   ed473453c0c9eef0a5e19c60131396b3
#
_cell.length_a   1.000
_cell.length_b   1.000
_cell.length_c   1.000
_cell.angle_alpha   90.00
_cell.angle_beta   90.00
_cell.angle_gamma   90.00
#
_symmetry.space_group_name_H-M   'P 1'
#
loop_
_entity.id
_entity.type
_entity.pdbx_description
1 polymer ?
#
loop_
_entity_poly.entity_id
_entity_poly.type
_entity_poly.pdbx_seq_one_letter_code
_entity_poly.pdbx_strand_id
1 'polypeptide(L)'
;MHISWDEYFMGIALLSAKRSKDPSTQVGACIINKDKRIIAIGYNGFPKGCEDSEFPWGKTDSNPLNTKYPYVVHAEANAILNSNSNLKGSKLYVTLFPCNECAKLLIQAGIEEIVYLPSPRRMS
;
A
#
# COMPACT_ATOMS: atom_id res chain seq x y z
N MET A 1 11.74 -19.74 19.35
CA MET A 1 10.49 -18.99 19.31
C MET A 1 10.61 -17.88 18.30
N HIS A 2 9.92 -18.04 17.19
CA HIS A 2 9.94 -17.05 16.13
C HIS A 2 8.51 -16.73 15.71
N ILE A 3 8.30 -15.55 15.11
CA ILE A 3 7.00 -15.16 14.59
C ILE A 3 6.71 -15.94 13.30
N SER A 4 5.42 -16.01 12.92
CA SER A 4 4.99 -16.64 11.69
C SER A 4 5.42 -15.82 10.47
N TRP A 5 5.36 -16.44 9.30
CA TRP A 5 5.61 -15.71 8.05
C TRP A 5 4.61 -14.57 7.86
N ASP A 6 3.33 -14.79 8.17
CA ASP A 6 2.31 -13.75 8.02
C ASP A 6 2.57 -12.58 8.97
N GLU A 7 2.95 -12.85 10.21
CA GLU A 7 3.31 -11.79 11.16
C GLU A 7 4.53 -11.01 10.68
N TYR A 8 5.52 -11.73 10.16
CA TYR A 8 6.75 -11.11 9.66
C TYR A 8 6.46 -10.16 8.49
N PHE A 9 5.77 -10.66 7.46
CA PHE A 9 5.51 -9.85 6.26
C PHE A 9 4.51 -8.74 6.53
N MET A 10 3.51 -8.97 7.39
CA MET A 10 2.62 -7.90 7.82
C MET A 10 3.38 -6.86 8.65
N GLY A 11 4.34 -7.29 9.46
CA GLY A 11 5.22 -6.37 10.19
C GLY A 11 6.03 -5.48 9.24
N ILE A 12 6.53 -6.04 8.14
CA ILE A 12 7.22 -5.26 7.11
C ILE A 12 6.28 -4.23 6.49
N ALA A 13 5.04 -4.63 6.17
CA ALA A 13 4.04 -3.70 5.63
C ALA A 13 3.72 -2.58 6.64
N LEU A 14 3.56 -2.93 7.90
CA LEU A 14 3.30 -1.94 8.97
C LEU A 14 4.47 -0.97 9.14
N LEU A 15 5.70 -1.48 9.09
CA LEU A 15 6.88 -0.64 9.17
C LEU A 15 6.96 0.31 7.96
N SER A 16 6.65 -0.20 6.78
CA SER A 16 6.63 0.62 5.56
C SER A 16 5.60 1.74 5.66
N ALA A 17 4.44 1.45 6.24
CA ALA A 17 3.39 2.46 6.44
C ALA A 17 3.89 3.67 7.24
N LYS A 18 4.86 3.46 8.15
CA LYS A 18 5.43 4.55 8.96
C LYS A 18 6.20 5.57 8.12
N ARG A 19 6.56 5.22 6.89
CA ARG A 19 7.21 6.15 5.97
C ARG A 19 6.23 7.10 5.30
N SER A 20 4.94 6.82 5.33
CA SER A 20 3.93 7.69 4.71
C SER A 20 3.82 9.00 5.45
N LYS A 21 3.75 10.09 4.71
CA LYS A 21 3.58 11.45 5.25
C LYS A 21 2.12 11.85 5.33
N ASP A 22 1.20 10.96 4.96
CA ASP A 22 -0.23 11.23 5.04
C ASP A 22 -0.63 11.41 6.51
N PRO A 23 -1.17 12.57 6.88
CA PRO A 23 -1.53 12.84 8.28
C PRO A 23 -2.76 12.07 8.75
N SER A 24 -3.54 11.52 7.83
CA SER A 24 -4.81 10.83 8.17
C SER A 24 -4.65 9.32 8.17
N THR A 25 -4.04 8.77 7.11
CA THR A 25 -4.03 7.34 6.89
C THR A 25 -2.68 6.91 6.31
N GLN A 26 -1.92 6.16 7.09
CA GLN A 26 -0.65 5.59 6.64
C GLN A 26 -0.89 4.14 6.25
N VAL A 27 -0.59 3.79 5.00
CA VAL A 27 -0.77 2.43 4.48
C VAL A 27 0.57 1.92 3.98
N GLY A 28 0.86 0.66 4.27
CA GLY A 28 2.06 -0.01 3.81
C GLY A 28 1.72 -1.33 3.12
N ALA A 29 2.55 -1.71 2.17
CA ALA A 29 2.38 -2.92 1.38
C ALA A 29 3.71 -3.65 1.21
N CYS A 30 3.64 -4.99 1.25
CA CYS A 30 4.79 -5.87 1.05
C CYS A 30 4.37 -6.98 0.10
N ILE A 31 5.11 -7.15 -1.00
CA ILE A 31 4.84 -8.22 -1.97
C ILE A 31 5.95 -9.26 -1.84
N ILE A 32 5.55 -10.52 -1.72
CA ILE A 32 6.48 -11.64 -1.68
C ILE A 32 6.21 -12.61 -2.83
N ASN A 33 7.25 -13.32 -3.26
CA ASN A 33 7.09 -14.37 -4.27
C ASN A 33 6.77 -15.71 -3.60
N LYS A 34 6.67 -16.77 -4.42
CA LYS A 34 6.33 -18.12 -3.93
C LYS A 34 7.41 -18.72 -3.02
N ASP A 35 8.64 -18.21 -3.12
CA ASP A 35 9.75 -18.64 -2.28
C ASP A 35 9.85 -17.85 -0.98
N LYS A 36 8.83 -17.06 -0.65
CA LYS A 36 8.79 -16.20 0.55
C LYS A 36 9.91 -15.16 0.56
N ARG A 37 10.26 -14.65 -0.61
CA ARG A 37 11.22 -13.54 -0.72
C ARG A 37 10.47 -12.24 -0.96
N ILE A 38 10.87 -11.21 -0.25
CA ILE A 38 10.30 -9.87 -0.45
C ILE A 38 10.80 -9.33 -1.78
N ILE A 39 9.87 -9.03 -2.69
CA ILE A 39 10.21 -8.52 -4.02
C ILE A 39 9.82 -7.07 -4.22
N ALA A 40 8.96 -6.52 -3.37
CA ALA A 40 8.62 -5.11 -3.41
C ALA A 40 7.98 -4.68 -2.10
N ILE A 41 8.17 -3.40 -1.76
CA ILE A 41 7.46 -2.74 -0.68
C ILE A 41 6.99 -1.38 -1.18
N GLY A 42 5.96 -0.85 -0.54
CA GLY A 42 5.44 0.47 -0.87
C GLY A 42 4.65 1.06 0.28
N TYR A 43 4.46 2.36 0.22
CA TYR A 43 3.59 3.10 1.13
C TYR A 43 2.95 4.25 0.35
N ASN A 44 1.84 4.77 0.84
CA ASN A 44 1.12 5.81 0.13
C ASN A 44 1.84 7.16 0.22
N GLY A 45 1.80 7.92 -0.87
CA GLY A 45 2.44 9.21 -0.96
C GLY A 45 2.22 9.86 -2.31
N PHE A 46 2.71 11.08 -2.44
CA PHE A 46 2.64 11.79 -3.72
C PHE A 46 3.69 11.26 -4.69
N PRO A 47 3.49 11.49 -6.01
CA PRO A 47 4.47 11.08 -7.00
C PRO A 47 5.84 11.71 -6.74
N LYS A 48 6.89 11.07 -7.24
CA LYS A 48 8.25 11.58 -7.13
C LYS A 48 8.34 12.98 -7.70
N GLY A 49 9.05 13.85 -7.00
CA GLY A 49 9.22 15.25 -7.41
C GLY A 49 8.11 16.17 -6.98
N CYS A 50 7.01 15.64 -6.44
CA CYS A 50 5.93 16.46 -5.89
C CYS A 50 6.24 16.76 -4.42
N GLU A 51 6.24 18.06 -4.09
CA GLU A 51 6.55 18.49 -2.72
C GLU A 51 5.38 18.21 -1.80
N ASP A 52 5.62 17.49 -0.72
CA ASP A 52 4.57 17.16 0.25
C ASP A 52 3.96 18.40 0.90
N SER A 53 4.74 19.49 1.00
CA SER A 53 4.27 20.74 1.56
C SER A 53 3.42 21.56 0.59
N GLU A 54 3.51 21.27 -0.71
CA GLU A 54 2.80 22.02 -1.75
C GLU A 54 1.52 21.33 -2.22
N PHE A 55 1.40 20.03 -1.97
CA PHE A 55 0.24 19.25 -2.39
C PHE A 55 -0.72 19.04 -1.23
N PRO A 56 -2.02 18.97 -1.50
CA PRO A 56 -3.01 18.87 -0.43
C PRO A 56 -3.09 17.47 0.17
N TRP A 57 -3.12 17.40 1.51
CA TRP A 57 -3.34 16.16 2.24
C TRP A 57 -4.78 16.04 2.77
N GLY A 58 -5.61 17.06 2.53
CA GLY A 58 -6.99 17.07 3.00
C GLY A 58 -7.86 16.05 2.29
N LYS A 59 -8.95 15.67 2.94
CA LYS A 59 -9.92 14.71 2.42
C LYS A 59 -11.17 15.37 1.85
N THR A 60 -11.47 16.60 2.29
CA THR A 60 -12.70 17.30 1.91
C THR A 60 -12.39 18.71 1.47
N ASP A 61 -13.02 19.12 0.39
CA ASP A 61 -12.98 20.48 -0.12
C ASP A 61 -14.06 20.59 -1.18
N SER A 62 -14.60 21.82 -1.39
CA SER A 62 -15.59 22.07 -2.45
C SER A 62 -15.00 21.81 -3.83
N ASN A 63 -13.69 22.04 -3.99
CA ASN A 63 -12.96 21.69 -5.21
C ASN A 63 -12.17 20.39 -4.96
N PRO A 64 -12.52 19.28 -5.67
CA PRO A 64 -11.82 18.01 -5.48
C PRO A 64 -10.30 18.11 -5.71
N LEU A 65 -9.84 19.07 -6.52
CA LEU A 65 -8.41 19.27 -6.77
C LEU A 65 -7.65 19.80 -5.55
N ASN A 66 -8.35 20.24 -4.51
CA ASN A 66 -7.76 20.69 -3.26
C ASN A 66 -7.71 19.58 -2.21
N THR A 67 -7.97 18.34 -2.61
CA THR A 67 -7.84 17.16 -1.76
C THR A 67 -6.67 16.31 -2.23
N LYS A 68 -6.26 15.33 -1.41
CA LYS A 68 -5.16 14.43 -1.76
C LYS A 68 -5.51 13.42 -2.87
N TYR A 69 -6.79 13.14 -3.06
CA TYR A 69 -7.22 12.00 -3.88
C TYR A 69 -6.77 12.02 -5.34
N PRO A 70 -6.74 13.16 -6.05
CA PRO A 70 -6.23 13.16 -7.43
C PRO A 70 -4.71 12.93 -7.52
N TYR A 71 -3.97 13.12 -6.43
CA TYR A 71 -2.51 13.15 -6.47
C TYR A 71 -1.83 11.98 -5.77
N VAL A 72 -2.45 11.43 -4.73
CA VAL A 72 -1.80 10.41 -3.91
C VAL A 72 -1.71 9.09 -4.67
N VAL A 73 -0.53 8.46 -4.60
CA VAL A 73 -0.32 7.10 -5.12
C VAL A 73 -0.45 6.15 -3.93
N HIS A 74 -1.30 5.15 -4.06
CA HIS A 74 -1.57 4.21 -2.98
C HIS A 74 -0.38 3.25 -2.76
N ALA A 75 -0.31 2.68 -1.56
CA ALA A 75 0.78 1.80 -1.17
C ALA A 75 0.94 0.60 -2.12
N GLU A 76 -0.18 0.00 -2.51
CA GLU A 76 -0.18 -1.17 -3.40
C GLU A 76 0.38 -0.81 -4.78
N ALA A 77 -0.07 0.31 -5.34
CA ALA A 77 0.43 0.79 -6.63
C ALA A 77 1.92 1.09 -6.56
N ASN A 78 2.37 1.73 -5.47
CA ASN A 78 3.79 1.99 -5.26
C ASN A 78 4.60 0.70 -5.16
N ALA A 79 4.08 -0.31 -4.47
CA ALA A 79 4.76 -1.61 -4.37
C ALA A 79 4.91 -2.26 -5.75
N ILE A 80 3.84 -2.25 -6.56
CA ILE A 80 3.88 -2.79 -7.93
C ILE A 80 4.94 -2.05 -8.75
N LEU A 81 4.93 -0.72 -8.71
CA LEU A 81 5.83 0.11 -9.52
C LEU A 81 7.28 0.03 -9.03
N ASN A 82 7.50 -0.27 -7.76
CA ASN A 82 8.85 -0.43 -7.21
C ASN A 82 9.46 -1.80 -7.51
N SER A 83 8.67 -2.74 -8.01
CA SER A 83 9.16 -4.08 -8.30
C SER A 83 9.91 -4.13 -9.63
N ASN A 84 11.02 -4.86 -9.65
CA ASN A 84 11.74 -5.21 -10.88
C ASN A 84 11.46 -6.65 -11.31
N SER A 85 10.57 -7.34 -10.62
CA SER A 85 10.30 -8.75 -10.83
C SER A 85 8.92 -8.96 -11.45
N ASN A 86 8.72 -10.12 -12.06
CA ASN A 86 7.40 -10.56 -12.47
C ASN A 86 6.59 -10.88 -11.21
N LEU A 87 5.44 -10.26 -11.06
CA LEU A 87 4.60 -10.40 -9.88
C LEU A 87 3.61 -11.56 -9.95
N LYS A 88 3.58 -12.28 -11.08
CA LYS A 88 2.65 -13.39 -11.25
C LYS A 88 2.84 -14.44 -10.17
N GLY A 89 1.74 -14.83 -9.53
CA GLY A 89 1.76 -15.82 -8.45
C GLY A 89 2.24 -15.30 -7.12
N SER A 90 2.44 -13.99 -7.01
CA SER A 90 2.90 -13.36 -5.76
C SER A 90 1.77 -13.13 -4.79
N LYS A 91 2.15 -12.80 -3.55
CA LYS A 91 1.24 -12.55 -2.44
C LYS A 91 1.50 -11.15 -1.90
N LEU A 92 0.42 -10.43 -1.63
CA LEU A 92 0.50 -9.07 -1.08
C LEU A 92 0.08 -9.08 0.39
N TYR A 93 0.88 -8.41 1.21
CA TYR A 93 0.50 -8.03 2.58
C TYR A 93 0.28 -6.53 2.59
N VAL A 94 -0.88 -6.10 3.04
CA VAL A 94 -1.22 -4.69 3.07
C VAL A 94 -1.96 -4.36 4.36
N THR A 95 -1.69 -3.19 4.92
CA THR A 95 -2.23 -2.81 6.23
C THR A 95 -3.69 -2.38 6.19
N LEU A 96 -4.21 -2.08 4.99
CA LEU A 96 -5.61 -1.70 4.79
C LEU A 96 -6.10 -2.37 3.50
N PHE A 97 -7.35 -2.84 3.47
CA PHE A 97 -7.88 -3.52 2.30
C PHE A 97 -7.84 -2.59 1.08
N PRO A 98 -7.39 -3.09 -0.09
CA PRO A 98 -7.23 -2.25 -1.29
C PRO A 98 -8.56 -1.66 -1.78
N CYS A 99 -8.49 -0.45 -2.32
CA CYS A 99 -9.63 0.14 -3.02
C CYS A 99 -9.83 -0.56 -4.38
N ASN A 100 -10.96 -0.27 -5.05
CA ASN A 100 -11.28 -0.90 -6.33
C ASN A 100 -10.18 -0.70 -7.39
N GLU A 101 -9.62 0.49 -7.46
CA GLU A 101 -8.57 0.77 -8.46
C GLU A 101 -7.30 -0.03 -8.19
N CYS A 102 -6.88 -0.11 -6.93
CA CYS A 102 -5.73 -0.92 -6.55
C CYS A 102 -6.00 -2.40 -6.72
N ALA A 103 -7.21 -2.86 -6.39
CA ALA A 103 -7.57 -4.26 -6.58
C ALA A 103 -7.45 -4.69 -8.04
N LYS A 104 -7.90 -3.86 -8.96
CA LYS A 104 -7.76 -4.12 -10.41
C LYS A 104 -6.30 -4.24 -10.81
N LEU A 105 -5.46 -3.33 -10.32
CA LEU A 105 -4.02 -3.37 -10.60
C LEU A 105 -3.37 -4.64 -10.06
N LEU A 106 -3.74 -5.05 -8.86
CA LEU A 106 -3.19 -6.25 -8.23
C LEU A 106 -3.57 -7.50 -9.02
N ILE A 107 -4.82 -7.61 -9.43
CA ILE A 107 -5.29 -8.74 -10.24
C ILE A 107 -4.54 -8.78 -11.57
N GLN A 108 -4.44 -7.64 -12.24
CA GLN A 108 -3.78 -7.55 -13.54
C GLN A 108 -2.29 -7.84 -13.43
N ALA A 109 -1.65 -7.50 -12.32
CA ALA A 109 -0.26 -7.81 -12.06
C ALA A 109 0.00 -9.29 -11.76
N GLY A 110 -1.05 -10.06 -11.48
CA GLY A 110 -0.93 -11.49 -11.22
C GLY A 110 -0.82 -11.86 -9.74
N ILE A 111 -1.16 -10.95 -8.83
CA ILE A 111 -1.19 -11.23 -7.40
C ILE A 111 -2.28 -12.28 -7.13
N GLU A 112 -1.90 -13.38 -6.50
CA GLU A 112 -2.82 -14.51 -6.23
C GLU A 112 -3.52 -14.41 -4.89
N GLU A 113 -2.89 -13.77 -3.91
CA GLU A 113 -3.43 -13.72 -2.55
C GLU A 113 -3.16 -12.37 -1.92
N ILE A 114 -4.15 -11.86 -1.19
CA ILE A 114 -4.03 -10.60 -0.46
C ILE A 114 -4.32 -10.87 1.00
N VAL A 115 -3.37 -10.52 1.87
CA VAL A 115 -3.53 -10.57 3.32
C VAL A 115 -3.61 -9.14 3.81
N TYR A 116 -4.63 -8.83 4.57
CA TYR A 116 -4.86 -7.46 5.05
C TYR A 116 -5.32 -7.46 6.50
N LEU A 117 -5.13 -6.32 7.15
CA LEU A 117 -5.63 -6.13 8.51
C LEU A 117 -7.07 -5.64 8.46
N PRO A 118 -7.93 -6.08 9.39
CA PRO A 118 -9.28 -5.56 9.47
C PRO A 118 -9.25 -4.05 9.74
N SER A 119 -10.18 -3.31 9.12
CA SER A 119 -10.32 -1.90 9.42
C SER A 119 -10.77 -1.73 10.86
N PRO A 120 -10.19 -0.79 11.63
CA PRO A 120 -10.66 -0.52 13.00
C PRO A 120 -12.15 -0.21 13.08
N ARG A 121 -12.71 0.39 12.03
CA ARG A 121 -14.15 0.70 11.99
C ARG A 121 -15.04 -0.51 11.95
N ARG A 122 -14.53 -1.65 11.47
CA ARG A 122 -15.29 -2.91 11.37
C ARG A 122 -15.29 -3.67 12.68
N MET A 123 -14.41 -3.29 13.59
CA MET A 123 -14.22 -3.99 14.86
C MET A 123 -15.01 -3.35 16.00
N SER A 124 -15.60 -2.21 15.77
CA SER A 124 -16.38 -1.48 16.77
C SER A 124 -17.86 -1.77 16.68
#